data_ee1db3bfb62b6c9c74cd68cf8ee8a394
#
_entry.id   ee1db3bfb62b6c9c74cd68cf8ee8a394
#
_cell.length_a   1.000
_cell.length_b   1.000
_cell.length_c   1.000
_cell.angle_alpha   90.00
_cell.angle_beta   90.00
_cell.angle_gamma   90.00
#
_symmetry.space_group_name_H-M   'P 1'
#
loop_
_entity.id
_entity.type
_entity.pdbx_description
1 polymer ?
#
loop_
_entity_poly.entity_id
_entity_poly.type
_entity_poly.pdbx_seq_one_letter_code
_entity_poly.pdbx_strand_id
1 'polypeptide(L)'
;MKSKYYRNWHLANDETEFKVTELEFALMRVLEAFSRWVAAADEMVGLSELKHAEHVILHVIRMQNRPKSGATIARLLNRDDLPNIQYSLRKLEGAGLIEKNREAGTKNHTYSITKLGERLTNEYARLRSEILIRKLRSLSEFDQRADDATELLSILTGIYEESARASATLNRATDG
;
A
#
# COMPACT_ATOMS: atom_id res chain seq x y z
N MET A 1 8.01 24.33 -23.43
CA MET A 1 8.83 25.32 -22.66
C MET A 1 8.91 24.81 -21.23
N LYS A 2 10.03 24.17 -20.82
CA LYS A 2 10.20 23.68 -19.44
C LYS A 2 10.37 24.91 -18.54
N SER A 3 9.47 25.07 -17.56
CA SER A 3 9.44 26.23 -16.68
C SER A 3 10.74 26.35 -15.86
N LYS A 4 11.37 27.50 -15.91
CA LYS A 4 12.59 27.87 -15.17
C LYS A 4 12.42 27.78 -13.64
N TYR A 5 11.17 27.71 -13.16
CA TYR A 5 10.80 27.69 -11.75
C TYR A 5 11.03 26.31 -11.07
N TYR A 6 11.07 25.20 -11.81
CA TYR A 6 11.27 23.86 -11.25
C TYR A 6 12.74 23.48 -11.05
N ARG A 7 13.69 24.31 -11.48
CA ARG A 7 15.13 24.04 -11.35
C ARG A 7 15.74 24.46 -10.02
N ASN A 8 14.99 25.12 -9.14
CA ASN A 8 15.49 25.61 -7.84
C ASN A 8 15.07 24.72 -6.67
N TRP A 9 15.03 23.41 -6.88
CA TRP A 9 14.79 22.48 -5.79
C TRP A 9 16.11 22.18 -5.09
N HIS A 10 16.14 22.30 -3.75
CA HIS A 10 17.34 22.01 -2.94
C HIS A 10 17.82 20.55 -3.05
N LEU A 11 16.96 19.63 -3.55
CA LEU A 11 17.25 18.22 -3.77
C LEU A 11 17.74 17.91 -5.20
N ALA A 12 17.94 18.91 -6.07
CA ALA A 12 18.22 18.69 -7.47
C ALA A 12 19.39 19.57 -7.97
N ASN A 13 20.58 18.97 -8.04
CA ASN A 13 21.79 19.62 -8.57
C ASN A 13 21.99 19.37 -10.07
N ASP A 14 21.41 18.28 -10.59
CA ASP A 14 21.48 17.89 -11.99
C ASP A 14 20.11 17.47 -12.56
N GLU A 15 20.07 17.07 -13.84
CA GLU A 15 18.81 16.67 -14.51
C GLU A 15 18.25 15.36 -13.98
N THR A 16 19.09 14.43 -13.57
CA THR A 16 18.65 13.14 -13.01
C THR A 16 18.03 13.35 -11.63
N GLU A 17 18.71 14.08 -10.75
CA GLU A 17 18.18 14.44 -9.42
C GLU A 17 16.87 15.22 -9.53
N PHE A 18 16.75 16.11 -10.51
CA PHE A 18 15.49 16.82 -10.78
C PHE A 18 14.35 15.86 -11.14
N LYS A 19 14.60 14.89 -12.04
CA LYS A 19 13.58 13.89 -12.42
C LYS A 19 13.18 12.98 -11.26
N VAL A 20 14.15 12.57 -10.44
CA VAL A 20 13.87 11.78 -9.23
C VAL A 20 13.02 12.59 -8.25
N THR A 21 13.37 13.85 -7.99
CA THR A 21 12.60 14.73 -7.11
C THR A 21 11.16 14.95 -7.59
N GLU A 22 10.96 15.15 -8.90
CA GLU A 22 9.59 15.26 -9.46
C GLU A 22 8.80 13.97 -9.29
N LEU A 23 9.45 12.80 -9.48
CA LEU A 23 8.83 11.49 -9.29
C LEU A 23 8.44 11.25 -7.84
N GLU A 24 9.34 11.52 -6.89
CA GLU A 24 9.06 11.40 -5.45
C GLU A 24 7.91 12.30 -5.01
N PHE A 25 7.87 13.54 -5.51
CA PHE A 25 6.75 14.44 -5.25
C PHE A 25 5.44 13.94 -5.86
N ALA A 26 5.48 13.35 -7.05
CA ALA A 26 4.31 12.73 -7.67
C ALA A 26 3.83 11.51 -6.86
N LEU A 27 4.75 10.68 -6.32
CA LEU A 27 4.41 9.56 -5.43
C LEU A 27 3.72 10.03 -4.16
N MET A 28 4.23 11.07 -3.50
CA MET A 28 3.58 11.64 -2.30
C MET A 28 2.15 12.11 -2.60
N ARG A 29 1.95 12.81 -3.71
CA ARG A 29 0.63 13.31 -4.11
C ARG A 29 -0.35 12.20 -4.47
N VAL A 30 0.10 11.16 -5.15
CA VAL A 30 -0.77 10.04 -5.51
C VAL A 30 -1.14 9.21 -4.29
N LEU A 31 -0.24 9.02 -3.32
CA LEU A 31 -0.56 8.34 -2.06
C LEU A 31 -1.63 9.07 -1.27
N GLU A 32 -1.54 10.41 -1.16
CA GLU A 32 -2.55 11.24 -0.52
C GLU A 32 -3.92 11.17 -1.24
N ALA A 33 -3.92 11.24 -2.57
CA ALA A 33 -5.14 11.13 -3.36
C ALA A 33 -5.77 9.74 -3.26
N PHE A 34 -4.95 8.69 -3.27
CA PHE A 34 -5.39 7.30 -3.09
C PHE A 34 -5.99 7.08 -1.69
N SER A 35 -5.34 7.60 -0.64
CA SER A 35 -5.86 7.51 0.74
C SER A 35 -7.22 8.18 0.89
N ARG A 36 -7.42 9.35 0.27
CA ARG A 36 -8.74 10.03 0.28
C ARG A 36 -9.79 9.24 -0.51
N TRP A 37 -9.41 8.66 -1.64
CA TRP A 37 -10.31 7.79 -2.40
C TRP A 37 -10.75 6.58 -1.58
N VAL A 38 -9.78 5.89 -0.94
CA VAL A 38 -10.06 4.72 -0.08
C VAL A 38 -11.03 5.10 1.04
N ALA A 39 -10.77 6.19 1.78
CA ALA A 39 -11.64 6.63 2.86
C ALA A 39 -13.08 6.92 2.39
N ALA A 40 -13.24 7.62 1.26
CA ALA A 40 -14.54 7.91 0.70
C ALA A 40 -15.28 6.64 0.22
N ALA A 41 -14.56 5.69 -0.36
CA ALA A 41 -15.14 4.42 -0.80
C ALA A 41 -15.51 3.52 0.39
N ASP A 42 -14.68 3.47 1.43
CA ASP A 42 -14.95 2.73 2.66
C ASP A 42 -16.20 3.26 3.39
N GLU A 43 -16.40 4.57 3.44
CA GLU A 43 -17.60 5.18 3.98
C GLU A 43 -18.87 4.71 3.24
N MET A 44 -18.81 4.65 1.92
CA MET A 44 -19.95 4.21 1.09
C MET A 44 -20.32 2.73 1.27
N VAL A 45 -19.37 1.89 1.66
CA VAL A 45 -19.60 0.44 1.78
C VAL A 45 -19.68 -0.05 3.23
N GLY A 46 -19.68 0.86 4.22
CA GLY A 46 -19.81 0.52 5.63
C GLY A 46 -18.52 0.08 6.30
N LEU A 47 -17.38 0.56 5.81
CA LEU A 47 -16.04 0.35 6.36
C LEU A 47 -15.40 1.63 6.93
N SER A 48 -16.22 2.66 7.24
CA SER A 48 -15.77 4.00 7.69
C SER A 48 -14.90 3.99 8.95
N GLU A 49 -15.02 2.97 9.79
CA GLU A 49 -14.22 2.83 11.01
C GLU A 49 -12.76 2.36 10.73
N LEU A 50 -12.47 1.94 9.51
CA LEU A 50 -11.14 1.50 9.14
C LEU A 50 -10.25 2.70 8.79
N LYS A 51 -9.03 2.68 9.32
CA LYS A 51 -7.96 3.52 8.81
C LYS A 51 -7.35 2.89 7.57
N HIS A 52 -6.60 3.66 6.81
CA HIS A 52 -5.92 3.16 5.59
C HIS A 52 -5.12 1.86 5.82
N ALA A 53 -4.43 1.74 6.95
CA ALA A 53 -3.66 0.54 7.27
C ALA A 53 -4.54 -0.71 7.43
N GLU A 54 -5.69 -0.60 8.11
CA GLU A 54 -6.64 -1.70 8.28
C GLU A 54 -7.29 -2.08 6.93
N HIS A 55 -7.67 -1.07 6.13
CA HIS A 55 -8.18 -1.29 4.78
C HIS A 55 -7.21 -2.12 3.93
N VAL A 56 -5.95 -1.71 3.85
CA VAL A 56 -4.91 -2.40 3.06
C VAL A 56 -4.72 -3.84 3.55
N ILE A 57 -4.64 -4.06 4.88
CA ILE A 57 -4.50 -5.39 5.47
C ILE A 57 -5.71 -6.28 5.16
N LEU A 58 -6.93 -5.74 5.25
CA LEU A 58 -8.16 -6.45 4.92
C LEU A 58 -8.14 -6.97 3.48
N HIS A 59 -7.78 -6.10 2.53
CA HIS A 59 -7.69 -6.48 1.12
C HIS A 59 -6.55 -7.46 0.84
N VAL A 60 -5.40 -7.36 1.53
CA VAL A 60 -4.32 -8.36 1.43
C VAL A 60 -4.77 -9.72 1.96
N ILE A 61 -5.54 -9.78 3.05
CA ILE A 61 -6.09 -11.05 3.56
C ILE A 61 -7.07 -11.65 2.54
N ARG A 62 -7.93 -10.83 1.92
CA ARG A 62 -8.89 -11.26 0.90
C ARG A 62 -8.21 -11.75 -0.38
N MET A 63 -7.03 -11.21 -0.70
CA MET A 63 -6.30 -11.54 -1.92
C MET A 63 -5.98 -13.03 -2.00
N GLN A 64 -6.23 -13.65 -3.17
CA GLN A 64 -6.04 -15.07 -3.46
C GLN A 64 -6.90 -16.03 -2.61
N ASN A 65 -7.85 -15.52 -1.82
CA ASN A 65 -8.82 -16.29 -1.03
C ASN A 65 -8.18 -17.42 -0.18
N ARG A 66 -7.05 -17.16 0.45
CA ARG A 66 -6.35 -18.13 1.33
C ARG A 66 -5.87 -17.45 2.60
N PRO A 67 -5.88 -18.19 3.74
CA PRO A 67 -5.40 -17.67 5.03
C PRO A 67 -3.95 -17.18 4.95
N LYS A 68 -3.62 -16.13 5.69
CA LYS A 68 -2.26 -15.55 5.74
C LYS A 68 -1.83 -15.29 7.18
N SER A 69 -0.57 -15.59 7.50
CA SER A 69 0.03 -15.20 8.78
C SER A 69 0.35 -13.71 8.81
N GLY A 70 0.49 -13.12 10.00
CA GLY A 70 0.94 -11.74 10.17
C GLY A 70 2.29 -11.46 9.49
N ALA A 71 3.22 -12.42 9.54
CA ALA A 71 4.50 -12.32 8.86
C ALA A 71 4.34 -12.32 7.32
N THR A 72 3.43 -13.13 6.78
CA THR A 72 3.13 -13.11 5.34
C THR A 72 2.52 -11.78 4.92
N ILE A 73 1.60 -11.23 5.73
CA ILE A 73 0.98 -9.91 5.47
C ILE A 73 2.07 -8.81 5.48
N ALA A 74 2.95 -8.81 6.48
CA ALA A 74 4.06 -7.87 6.58
C ALA A 74 4.92 -7.89 5.31
N ARG A 75 5.35 -9.08 4.89
CA ARG A 75 6.16 -9.26 3.68
C ARG A 75 5.44 -8.80 2.41
N LEU A 76 4.14 -9.10 2.26
CA LEU A 76 3.36 -8.67 1.09
C LEU A 76 3.20 -7.15 1.02
N LEU A 77 3.21 -6.47 2.16
CA LEU A 77 3.10 -5.02 2.28
C LEU A 77 4.46 -4.32 2.35
N ASN A 78 5.55 -5.07 2.27
CA ASN A 78 6.91 -4.54 2.47
C ASN A 78 7.04 -3.74 3.78
N ARG A 79 6.54 -4.32 4.90
CA ARG A 79 6.51 -3.69 6.23
C ARG A 79 7.26 -4.53 7.24
N ASP A 80 8.00 -3.88 8.13
CA ASP A 80 8.75 -4.48 9.24
C ASP A 80 8.12 -4.22 10.62
N ASP A 81 7.11 -3.35 10.70
CA ASP A 81 6.42 -2.93 11.92
C ASP A 81 5.35 -3.94 12.38
N LEU A 82 5.76 -5.18 12.65
CA LEU A 82 4.86 -6.27 13.09
C LEU A 82 3.90 -5.89 14.22
N PRO A 83 4.28 -5.09 15.26
CA PRO A 83 3.35 -4.66 16.30
C PRO A 83 2.13 -3.91 15.75
N ASN A 84 2.31 -3.00 14.79
CA ASN A 84 1.23 -2.25 14.17
C ASN A 84 0.35 -3.14 13.29
N ILE A 85 0.95 -4.11 12.59
CA ILE A 85 0.18 -5.12 11.84
C ILE A 85 -0.67 -5.95 12.80
N GLN A 86 -0.12 -6.40 13.92
CA GLN A 86 -0.88 -7.16 14.94
C GLN A 86 -2.00 -6.31 15.57
N TYR A 87 -1.79 -5.01 15.77
CA TYR A 87 -2.82 -4.10 16.23
C TYR A 87 -3.97 -4.02 15.23
N SER A 88 -3.67 -3.79 13.95
CA SER A 88 -4.67 -3.72 12.87
C SER A 88 -5.43 -5.05 12.70
N LEU A 89 -4.74 -6.19 12.84
CA LEU A 89 -5.38 -7.51 12.80
C LEU A 89 -6.40 -7.69 13.94
N ARG A 90 -6.04 -7.30 15.17
CA ARG A 90 -7.00 -7.34 16.30
C ARG A 90 -8.22 -6.45 16.07
N LYS A 91 -8.02 -5.27 15.48
CA LYS A 91 -9.11 -4.35 15.17
C LYS A 91 -10.04 -4.93 14.11
N LEU A 92 -9.50 -5.50 13.05
CA LEU A 92 -10.28 -6.17 11.99
C LEU A 92 -11.03 -7.41 12.50
N GLU A 93 -10.41 -8.20 13.38
CA GLU A 93 -11.05 -9.33 14.05
C GLU A 93 -12.19 -8.88 14.97
N GLY A 94 -11.95 -7.82 15.77
CA GLY A 94 -12.97 -7.21 16.64
C GLY A 94 -14.16 -6.63 15.86
N ALA A 95 -13.92 -6.15 14.65
CA ALA A 95 -14.96 -5.69 13.72
C ALA A 95 -15.67 -6.86 12.98
N GLY A 96 -15.28 -8.10 13.23
CA GLY A 96 -15.87 -9.28 12.60
C GLY A 96 -15.57 -9.43 11.10
N LEU A 97 -14.57 -8.71 10.59
CA LEU A 97 -14.22 -8.72 9.16
C LEU A 97 -13.28 -9.87 8.80
N ILE A 98 -12.46 -10.28 9.73
CA ILE A 98 -11.55 -11.42 9.61
C ILE A 98 -11.70 -12.36 10.79
N GLU A 99 -11.27 -13.57 10.64
CA GLU A 99 -11.19 -14.59 11.69
C GLU A 99 -9.77 -15.12 11.83
N LYS A 100 -9.39 -15.38 13.08
CA LYS A 100 -8.10 -15.95 13.43
C LYS A 100 -8.20 -17.47 13.47
N ASN A 101 -7.37 -18.13 12.65
CA ASN A 101 -7.28 -19.58 12.60
C ASN A 101 -6.04 -20.06 13.35
N ARG A 102 -6.20 -21.13 14.11
CA ARG A 102 -5.10 -21.79 14.79
C ARG A 102 -4.75 -23.07 14.02
N GLU A 103 -3.53 -23.13 13.56
CA GLU A 103 -3.03 -24.34 12.92
C GLU A 103 -2.73 -25.39 14.00
N ALA A 104 -3.33 -26.58 13.89
CA ALA A 104 -3.13 -27.64 14.87
C ALA A 104 -1.64 -28.01 14.98
N GLY A 105 -1.11 -28.00 16.23
CA GLY A 105 0.29 -28.36 16.48
C GLY A 105 1.31 -27.23 16.31
N THR A 106 0.89 -26.01 15.95
CA THR A 106 1.78 -24.87 15.83
C THR A 106 1.38 -23.70 16.73
N LYS A 107 2.34 -22.81 17.06
CA LYS A 107 2.05 -21.52 17.70
C LYS A 107 1.64 -20.45 16.69
N ASN A 108 1.64 -20.78 15.41
CA ASN A 108 1.37 -19.84 14.34
C ASN A 108 -0.13 -19.66 14.14
N HIS A 109 -0.52 -18.41 13.94
CA HIS A 109 -1.89 -18.05 13.62
C HIS A 109 -1.93 -17.53 12.18
N THR A 110 -3.00 -17.90 11.48
CA THR A 110 -3.36 -17.33 10.20
C THR A 110 -4.70 -16.60 10.30
N TYR A 111 -4.96 -15.71 9.36
CA TYR A 111 -6.18 -14.92 9.31
C TYR A 111 -6.86 -15.16 7.97
N SER A 112 -8.17 -15.37 8.00
CA SER A 112 -9.02 -15.47 6.84
C SER A 112 -10.15 -14.45 6.88
N ILE A 113 -10.73 -14.16 5.73
CA ILE A 113 -11.86 -13.28 5.60
C ILE A 113 -13.11 -13.96 6.12
N THR A 114 -13.97 -13.25 6.85
CA THR A 114 -15.30 -13.72 7.22
C THR A 114 -16.32 -13.48 6.09
N LYS A 115 -17.52 -14.06 6.20
CA LYS A 115 -18.63 -13.76 5.27
C LYS A 115 -18.97 -12.27 5.23
N LEU A 116 -18.93 -11.57 6.37
CA LEU A 116 -19.14 -10.12 6.44
C LEU A 116 -18.03 -9.38 5.70
N GLY A 117 -16.76 -9.69 5.99
CA GLY A 117 -15.61 -9.08 5.32
C GLY A 117 -15.63 -9.34 3.82
N GLU A 118 -16.00 -10.56 3.40
CA GLU A 118 -16.14 -10.89 1.98
C GLU A 118 -17.22 -10.05 1.29
N ARG A 119 -18.38 -9.90 1.90
CA ARG A 119 -19.47 -9.07 1.37
C ARG A 119 -19.02 -7.62 1.19
N LEU A 120 -18.45 -7.01 2.23
CA LEU A 120 -18.06 -5.59 2.19
C LEU A 120 -16.89 -5.34 1.21
N THR A 121 -15.91 -6.24 1.15
CA THR A 121 -14.83 -6.12 0.15
C THR A 121 -15.31 -6.33 -1.29
N ASN A 122 -16.35 -7.15 -1.52
CA ASN A 122 -16.99 -7.28 -2.83
C ASN A 122 -17.77 -6.02 -3.20
N GLU A 123 -18.49 -5.40 -2.26
CA GLU A 123 -19.15 -4.11 -2.47
C GLU A 123 -18.15 -3.00 -2.81
N TYR A 124 -17.01 -2.95 -2.10
CA TYR A 124 -15.90 -2.05 -2.44
C TYR A 124 -15.37 -2.30 -3.87
N ALA A 125 -15.14 -3.56 -4.23
CA ALA A 125 -14.66 -3.91 -5.57
C ALA A 125 -15.63 -3.47 -6.68
N ARG A 126 -16.94 -3.61 -6.46
CA ARG A 126 -17.99 -3.13 -7.36
C ARG A 126 -17.96 -1.60 -7.50
N LEU A 127 -17.96 -0.89 -6.36
CA LEU A 127 -17.87 0.58 -6.35
C LEU A 127 -16.62 1.08 -7.07
N ARG A 128 -15.47 0.45 -6.79
CA ARG A 128 -14.21 0.74 -7.46
C ARG A 128 -14.31 0.56 -8.98
N SER A 129 -14.95 -0.51 -9.44
CA SER A 129 -15.14 -0.76 -10.87
C SER A 129 -16.01 0.31 -11.52
N GLU A 130 -17.11 0.69 -10.88
CA GLU A 130 -18.08 1.65 -11.41
C GLU A 130 -17.53 3.09 -11.47
N ILE A 131 -16.78 3.50 -10.46
CA ILE A 131 -16.32 4.89 -10.33
C ILE A 131 -14.90 5.06 -10.85
N LEU A 132 -13.93 4.27 -10.37
CA LEU A 132 -12.52 4.46 -10.66
C LEU A 132 -12.11 3.77 -11.97
N ILE A 133 -12.34 2.47 -12.09
CA ILE A 133 -11.86 1.70 -13.24
C ILE A 133 -12.48 2.19 -14.53
N ARG A 134 -13.77 2.55 -14.52
CA ARG A 134 -14.43 3.13 -15.69
C ARG A 134 -13.75 4.41 -16.19
N LYS A 135 -13.27 5.27 -15.27
CA LYS A 135 -12.52 6.49 -15.62
C LYS A 135 -11.13 6.15 -16.18
N LEU A 136 -10.44 5.18 -15.58
CA LEU A 136 -9.11 4.77 -16.04
C LEU A 136 -9.15 4.14 -17.42
N ARG A 137 -10.18 3.35 -17.75
CA ARG A 137 -10.38 2.78 -19.09
C ARG A 137 -10.57 3.84 -20.19
N SER A 138 -10.95 5.06 -19.85
CA SER A 138 -11.08 6.16 -20.83
C SER A 138 -9.75 6.85 -21.15
N LEU A 139 -8.68 6.54 -20.44
CA LEU A 139 -7.34 7.07 -20.72
C LEU A 139 -6.70 6.26 -21.83
N SER A 140 -6.19 6.95 -22.87
CA SER A 140 -5.48 6.27 -23.94
C SER A 140 -4.22 5.59 -23.43
N GLU A 141 -3.94 4.39 -23.93
CA GLU A 141 -2.74 3.61 -23.60
C GLU A 141 -2.59 3.31 -22.08
N PHE A 142 -3.71 3.32 -21.33
CA PHE A 142 -3.64 3.15 -19.88
C PHE A 142 -2.99 1.83 -19.48
N ASP A 143 -3.31 0.73 -20.14
CA ASP A 143 -2.82 -0.61 -19.76
C ASP A 143 -1.29 -0.67 -19.90
N GLN A 144 -0.72 -0.24 -21.02
CA GLN A 144 0.74 -0.19 -21.21
C GLN A 144 1.41 0.74 -20.20
N ARG A 145 0.85 1.92 -20.00
CA ARG A 145 1.40 2.89 -19.03
C ARG A 145 1.32 2.40 -17.58
N ALA A 146 0.31 1.60 -17.25
CA ALA A 146 0.17 0.98 -15.94
C ALA A 146 1.22 -0.13 -15.73
N ASP A 147 1.49 -0.93 -16.76
CA ASP A 147 2.54 -1.96 -16.74
C ASP A 147 3.92 -1.31 -16.56
N ASP A 148 4.27 -0.30 -17.36
CA ASP A 148 5.53 0.45 -17.27
C ASP A 148 5.72 1.09 -15.87
N ALA A 149 4.65 1.69 -15.34
CA ALA A 149 4.68 2.29 -14.00
C ALA A 149 4.85 1.23 -12.91
N THR A 150 4.21 0.07 -13.02
CA THR A 150 4.33 -1.03 -12.07
C THR A 150 5.75 -1.58 -12.05
N GLU A 151 6.37 -1.74 -13.20
CA GLU A 151 7.76 -2.17 -13.31
C GLU A 151 8.71 -1.16 -12.65
N LEU A 152 8.58 0.12 -13.01
CA LEU A 152 9.39 1.19 -12.42
C LEU A 152 9.24 1.26 -10.90
N LEU A 153 8.02 1.23 -10.37
CA LEU A 153 7.76 1.26 -8.94
C LEU A 153 8.34 0.04 -8.21
N SER A 154 8.33 -1.13 -8.84
CA SER A 154 8.95 -2.35 -8.29
C SER A 154 10.48 -2.21 -8.18
N ILE A 155 11.14 -1.64 -9.20
CA ILE A 155 12.57 -1.34 -9.17
C ILE A 155 12.90 -0.33 -8.08
N LEU A 156 12.14 0.77 -8.00
CA LEU A 156 12.32 1.82 -7.00
C LEU A 156 12.15 1.28 -5.58
N THR A 157 11.22 0.37 -5.34
CA THR A 157 11.05 -0.28 -4.04
C THR A 157 12.36 -0.94 -3.59
N GLY A 158 13.02 -1.70 -4.46
CA GLY A 158 14.30 -2.32 -4.16
C GLY A 158 15.43 -1.31 -3.89
N ILE A 159 15.49 -0.23 -4.67
CA ILE A 159 16.49 0.83 -4.52
C ILE A 159 16.31 1.57 -3.19
N TYR A 160 15.09 1.95 -2.83
CA TYR A 160 14.82 2.63 -1.56
C TYR A 160 15.12 1.73 -0.35
N GLU A 161 14.80 0.45 -0.42
CA GLU A 161 15.13 -0.53 0.63
C GLU A 161 16.65 -0.68 0.83
N GLU A 162 17.41 -0.75 -0.25
CA GLU A 162 18.88 -0.82 -0.19
C GLU A 162 19.45 0.48 0.37
N SER A 163 18.97 1.63 -0.09
CA SER A 163 19.37 2.95 0.40
C SER A 163 19.10 3.13 1.89
N ALA A 164 17.95 2.67 2.37
CA ALA A 164 17.60 2.70 3.79
C ALA A 164 18.58 1.85 4.63
N ARG A 165 18.93 0.64 4.15
CA ARG A 165 19.92 -0.21 4.83
C ARG A 165 21.32 0.41 4.83
N ALA A 166 21.75 0.99 3.72
CA ALA A 166 23.04 1.68 3.62
C ALA A 166 23.11 2.87 4.59
N SER A 167 22.05 3.70 4.65
CA SER A 167 21.99 4.85 5.56
C SER A 167 22.06 4.43 7.04
N ALA A 168 21.42 3.33 7.42
CA ALA A 168 21.51 2.79 8.79
C ALA A 168 22.93 2.29 9.15
N THR A 169 23.71 1.88 8.15
CA THR A 169 25.11 1.46 8.35
C THR A 169 26.04 2.66 8.51
N LEU A 170 25.80 3.74 7.75
CA LEU A 170 26.59 4.97 7.85
C LEU A 170 26.46 5.65 9.22
N ASN A 171 25.24 5.72 9.77
CA ASN A 171 24.99 6.31 11.09
C ASN A 171 25.72 5.58 12.23
N ARG A 172 25.96 4.27 12.13
CA ARG A 172 26.72 3.51 13.13
C ARG A 172 28.22 3.79 13.11
N ALA A 173 28.75 4.27 11.99
CA ALA A 173 30.18 4.57 11.85
C ALA A 173 30.56 5.95 12.41
N THR A 174 29.60 6.84 12.69
CA THR A 174 29.81 8.18 13.25
C THR A 174 29.72 8.25 14.77
N ASP A 175 29.24 7.19 15.44
CA ASP A 175 29.09 7.08 16.90
C ASP A 175 30.19 6.26 17.59
N GLY A 176 31.34 5.99 16.91
CA GLY A 176 32.49 5.25 17.38
C GLY A 176 33.73 6.10 17.66
#